data_e8f42033a073796a7f6953832072723b
#
_entry.id   e8f42033a073796a7f6953832072723b
#
_cell.length_a   1.000
_cell.length_b   1.000
_cell.length_c   1.000
_cell.angle_alpha   90.00
_cell.angle_beta   90.00
_cell.angle_gamma   90.00
#
_symmetry.space_group_name_H-M   'P 1'
#
loop_
_entity.id
_entity.type
_entity.pdbx_description
1 polymer ?
#
loop_
_entity_poly.entity_id
_entity_poly.type
_entity_poly.pdbx_seq_one_letter_code
_entity_poly.pdbx_strand_id
1 'polypeptide(L)'
;MLSVVKPLQEFGKLDKCLSRYGTRFEFNNEKQVIFSSDVNSEDTFVILEGVISLRREENVLIGITQAPYIMGLADGLMKNDIPYKLISEGNCTGYHLPAKQTITLIEQNQLWRDAFYWLAWQNRILELRDVQLIGHNSYEQIRATLLSMIDWNEELRSRTERSP
;
A
#
# COMPACT_ATOMS: atom_id res chain seq x y z
N MET A 1 16.38 -13.79 8.65
CA MET A 1 15.23 -13.25 7.90
C MET A 1 15.55 -11.84 7.47
N LEU A 2 15.50 -11.53 6.18
CA LEU A 2 15.74 -10.17 5.71
C LEU A 2 14.47 -9.36 5.97
N SER A 3 14.45 -8.58 7.04
CA SER A 3 13.33 -7.66 7.30
C SER A 3 13.43 -6.48 6.35
N VAL A 4 12.40 -6.31 5.54
CA VAL A 4 12.29 -5.15 4.65
C VAL A 4 11.56 -4.05 5.38
N VAL A 5 12.32 -3.09 5.87
CA VAL A 5 11.78 -2.00 6.68
C VAL A 5 10.96 -1.04 5.82
N LYS A 6 9.73 -0.78 6.25
CA LYS A 6 8.82 0.19 5.60
C LYS A 6 9.41 1.60 5.69
N PRO A 7 9.51 2.36 4.60
CA PRO A 7 10.11 3.70 4.58
C PRO A 7 9.13 4.76 5.11
N LEU A 8 8.91 4.76 6.43
CA LEU A 8 7.95 5.65 7.09
C LEU A 8 8.36 7.12 7.06
N GLN A 9 9.66 7.41 7.03
CA GLN A 9 10.15 8.78 6.93
C GLN A 9 9.84 9.36 5.55
N GLU A 10 10.07 8.59 4.50
CA GLU A 10 9.77 8.95 3.12
C GLU A 10 8.26 9.08 2.91
N PHE A 11 7.49 8.13 3.49
CA PHE A 11 6.03 8.24 3.52
C PHE A 11 5.57 9.56 4.13
N GLY A 12 6.10 9.94 5.29
CA GLY A 12 5.71 11.17 5.97
C GLY A 12 5.96 12.43 5.15
N LYS A 13 7.04 12.47 4.35
CA LYS A 13 7.30 13.59 3.44
C LYS A 13 6.31 13.64 2.27
N LEU A 14 6.02 12.48 1.67
CA LEU A 14 5.02 12.35 0.62
C LEU A 14 3.65 12.76 1.14
N ASP A 15 3.22 12.21 2.28
CA ASP A 15 1.94 12.53 2.90
C ASP A 15 1.79 14.03 3.19
N LYS A 16 2.80 14.66 3.78
CA LYS A 16 2.80 16.10 4.06
C LYS A 16 2.56 16.96 2.82
N CYS A 17 3.05 16.52 1.67
CA CYS A 17 2.86 17.19 0.40
C CYS A 17 1.47 16.88 -0.20
N LEU A 18 1.12 15.60 -0.32
CA LEU A 18 -0.03 15.13 -1.07
C LEU A 18 -1.36 15.37 -0.35
N SER A 19 -1.39 15.25 0.99
CA SER A 19 -2.61 15.38 1.80
C SER A 19 -3.32 16.74 1.66
N ARG A 20 -2.59 17.77 1.22
CA ARG A 20 -3.13 19.12 0.99
C ARG A 20 -4.05 19.20 -0.22
N TYR A 21 -3.89 18.27 -1.16
CA TYR A 21 -4.57 18.27 -2.45
C TYR A 21 -5.52 17.08 -2.63
N GLY A 22 -5.45 16.11 -1.73
CA GLY A 22 -6.24 14.89 -1.81
C GLY A 22 -7.67 15.07 -1.30
N THR A 23 -8.59 14.34 -1.91
CA THR A 23 -9.95 14.16 -1.44
C THR A 23 -9.98 13.10 -0.36
N ARG A 24 -10.38 13.44 0.84
CA ARG A 24 -10.43 12.53 1.98
C ARG A 24 -11.58 11.53 1.87
N PHE A 25 -11.35 10.32 2.38
CA PHE A 25 -12.37 9.31 2.58
C PHE A 25 -12.21 8.68 3.97
N GLU A 26 -13.33 8.18 4.48
CA GLU A 26 -13.42 7.43 5.72
C GLU A 26 -14.46 6.33 5.54
N PHE A 27 -14.06 5.09 5.83
CA PHE A 27 -14.93 3.93 5.81
C PHE A 27 -15.02 3.35 7.22
N ASN A 28 -16.24 3.14 7.68
CA ASN A 28 -16.53 2.69 9.04
C ASN A 28 -17.16 1.30 9.01
N ASN A 29 -16.48 0.32 9.60
CA ASN A 29 -16.95 -1.04 9.91
C ASN A 29 -17.41 -1.94 8.75
N GLU A 30 -17.40 -1.51 7.50
CA GLU A 30 -17.82 -2.32 6.35
C GLU A 30 -16.70 -2.47 5.34
N LYS A 31 -16.69 -3.62 4.67
CA LYS A 31 -15.81 -3.85 3.53
C LYS A 31 -16.28 -2.99 2.37
N GLN A 32 -15.47 -2.02 1.98
CA GLN A 32 -15.78 -1.14 0.85
C GLN A 32 -14.69 -1.21 -0.21
N VAL A 33 -15.11 -1.15 -1.47
CA VAL A 33 -14.18 -1.03 -2.60
C VAL A 33 -13.65 0.39 -2.63
N ILE A 34 -12.35 0.52 -2.39
CA ILE A 34 -11.63 1.80 -2.48
C ILE A 34 -11.29 2.08 -3.94
N PHE A 35 -10.85 1.04 -4.65
CA PHE A 35 -10.37 1.10 -6.02
C PHE A 35 -10.77 -0.16 -6.79
N SER A 36 -11.10 -0.01 -8.06
CA SER A 36 -11.23 -1.09 -9.04
C SER A 36 -10.94 -0.55 -10.44
N SER A 37 -10.88 -1.43 -11.45
CA SER A 37 -10.76 -1.00 -12.86
C SER A 37 -11.85 -0.02 -13.30
N ASP A 38 -13.02 -0.07 -12.66
CA ASP A 38 -14.19 0.74 -13.00
C ASP A 38 -14.35 1.97 -12.07
N VAL A 39 -13.64 1.99 -10.93
CA VAL A 39 -13.78 3.03 -9.90
C VAL A 39 -12.41 3.61 -9.57
N ASN A 40 -12.25 4.90 -9.81
CA ASN A 40 -11.05 5.67 -9.46
C ASN A 40 -9.73 5.10 -10.04
N SER A 41 -9.79 4.47 -11.21
CA SER A 41 -8.66 3.74 -11.83
C SER A 41 -7.44 4.60 -12.18
N GLU A 42 -7.60 5.92 -12.19
CA GLU A 42 -6.53 6.87 -12.51
C GLU A 42 -6.03 7.66 -11.29
N ASP A 43 -6.37 7.23 -10.08
CA ASP A 43 -6.03 7.94 -8.86
C ASP A 43 -4.89 7.25 -8.09
N THR A 44 -4.10 8.05 -7.42
CA THR A 44 -3.20 7.61 -6.34
C THR A 44 -3.99 7.60 -5.03
N PHE A 45 -3.88 6.53 -4.27
CA PHE A 45 -4.51 6.35 -2.96
C PHE A 45 -3.47 6.36 -1.86
N VAL A 46 -3.71 7.16 -0.84
CA VAL A 46 -2.91 7.19 0.38
C VAL A 46 -3.78 6.75 1.54
N ILE A 47 -3.47 5.58 2.09
CA ILE A 47 -4.15 4.99 3.24
C ILE A 47 -3.40 5.39 4.50
N LEU A 48 -4.07 6.09 5.41
CA LEU A 48 -3.47 6.60 6.65
C LEU A 48 -3.70 5.65 7.82
N GLU A 49 -4.88 5.02 7.86
CA GLU A 49 -5.26 4.07 8.91
C GLU A 49 -6.07 2.92 8.31
N GLY A 50 -5.94 1.75 8.90
CA GLY A 50 -6.72 0.56 8.57
C GLY A 50 -5.94 -0.53 7.89
N VAL A 51 -6.67 -1.58 7.54
CA VAL A 51 -6.18 -2.76 6.82
C VAL A 51 -6.89 -2.83 5.47
N ILE A 52 -6.13 -3.09 4.44
CA ILE A 52 -6.64 -3.21 3.07
C ILE A 52 -6.25 -4.57 2.48
N SER A 53 -7.14 -5.14 1.70
CA SER A 53 -6.89 -6.33 0.90
C SER A 53 -6.81 -5.98 -0.57
N LEU A 54 -5.87 -6.61 -1.25
CA LEU A 54 -5.73 -6.60 -2.69
C LEU A 54 -6.35 -7.88 -3.23
N ARG A 55 -7.33 -7.75 -4.14
CA ARG A 55 -8.05 -8.89 -4.71
C ARG A 55 -8.12 -8.79 -6.23
N ARG A 56 -8.10 -9.93 -6.91
CA ARG A 56 -8.49 -10.01 -8.32
C ARG A 56 -9.99 -9.80 -8.48
N GLU A 57 -10.45 -9.52 -9.71
CA GLU A 57 -11.87 -9.31 -10.02
C GLU A 57 -12.77 -10.45 -9.55
N GLU A 58 -12.31 -11.67 -9.62
CA GLU A 58 -13.00 -12.88 -9.12
C GLU A 58 -12.97 -13.03 -7.59
N ASN A 59 -12.63 -11.97 -6.85
CA ASN A 59 -12.51 -11.95 -5.38
C ASN A 59 -11.36 -12.80 -4.81
N VAL A 60 -10.42 -13.25 -5.63
CA VAL A 60 -9.26 -14.00 -5.18
C VAL A 60 -8.31 -13.06 -4.43
N LEU A 61 -8.02 -13.38 -3.18
CA LEU A 61 -7.11 -12.61 -2.34
C LEU A 61 -5.68 -12.71 -2.88
N ILE A 62 -5.10 -11.57 -3.26
CA ILE A 62 -3.70 -11.46 -3.69
C ILE A 62 -2.81 -11.12 -2.49
N GLY A 63 -3.26 -10.22 -1.62
CA GLY A 63 -2.52 -9.82 -0.45
C GLY A 63 -3.31 -8.95 0.51
N ILE A 64 -2.76 -8.81 1.70
CA ILE A 64 -3.27 -7.92 2.73
C ILE A 64 -2.11 -7.01 3.14
N THR A 65 -2.38 -5.74 3.31
CA THR A 65 -1.41 -4.77 3.83
C THR A 65 -2.06 -3.82 4.82
N GLN A 66 -1.25 -3.25 5.69
CA GLN A 66 -1.68 -2.32 6.72
C GLN A 66 -1.17 -0.91 6.41
N ALA A 67 -1.95 0.08 6.79
CA ALA A 67 -1.53 1.48 6.75
C ALA A 67 -0.23 1.74 7.57
N PRO A 68 0.52 2.79 7.23
CA PRO A 68 0.31 3.66 6.09
C PRO A 68 0.69 2.99 4.76
N TYR A 69 -0.03 3.28 3.69
CA TYR A 69 0.22 2.67 2.38
C TYR A 69 -0.10 3.66 1.25
N ILE A 70 0.73 3.68 0.21
CA ILE A 70 0.46 4.45 -1.02
C ILE A 70 0.32 3.46 -2.17
N MET A 71 -0.77 3.59 -2.91
CA MET A 71 -1.06 2.81 -4.09
C MET A 71 -1.28 3.72 -5.29
N GLY A 72 -0.95 3.22 -6.48
CA GLY A 72 -1.14 3.98 -7.71
C GLY A 72 -0.09 5.07 -7.94
N LEU A 73 1.01 5.07 -7.20
CA LEU A 73 2.06 6.09 -7.34
C LEU A 73 2.72 6.05 -8.72
N ALA A 74 2.88 4.87 -9.31
CA ALA A 74 3.45 4.70 -10.64
C ALA A 74 2.42 4.90 -11.77
N ASP A 75 1.12 4.90 -11.47
CA ASP A 75 0.06 4.92 -12.48
C ASP A 75 -0.04 6.26 -13.22
N GLY A 76 0.49 7.32 -12.62
CA GLY A 76 0.68 8.61 -13.28
C GLY A 76 1.72 8.61 -14.40
N LEU A 77 2.63 7.63 -14.40
CA LEU A 77 3.68 7.48 -15.40
C LEU A 77 3.39 6.36 -16.40
N MET A 78 2.71 5.31 -15.95
CA MET A 78 2.45 4.11 -16.72
C MET A 78 0.99 3.71 -16.58
N LYS A 79 0.31 3.45 -17.69
CA LYS A 79 -1.03 2.85 -17.62
C LYS A 79 -0.90 1.45 -17.05
N ASN A 80 -1.66 1.20 -16.01
CA ASN A 80 -1.70 -0.09 -15.35
C ASN A 80 -3.07 -0.73 -15.58
N ASP A 81 -3.10 -1.74 -16.46
CA ASP A 81 -4.32 -2.50 -16.76
C ASP A 81 -4.45 -3.76 -15.88
N ILE A 82 -3.85 -3.76 -14.68
CA ILE A 82 -3.93 -4.92 -13.81
C ILE A 82 -5.33 -5.00 -13.19
N PRO A 83 -6.08 -6.07 -13.46
CA PRO A 83 -7.43 -6.23 -12.95
C PRO A 83 -7.40 -6.65 -11.47
N TYR A 84 -7.29 -5.66 -10.59
CA TYR A 84 -7.40 -5.89 -9.15
C TYR A 84 -8.28 -4.85 -8.48
N LYS A 85 -8.79 -5.20 -7.30
CA LYS A 85 -9.58 -4.34 -6.42
C LYS A 85 -8.84 -4.10 -5.13
N LEU A 86 -8.91 -2.89 -4.62
CA LEU A 86 -8.49 -2.53 -3.28
C LEU A 86 -9.73 -2.42 -2.39
N ILE A 87 -9.77 -3.20 -1.33
CA ILE A 87 -10.93 -3.29 -0.44
C ILE A 87 -10.47 -2.99 1.00
N SER A 88 -11.21 -2.12 1.70
CA SER A 88 -11.04 -1.93 3.14
C SER A 88 -11.53 -3.16 3.90
N GLU A 89 -10.76 -3.64 4.85
CA GLU A 89 -11.12 -4.78 5.71
C GLU A 89 -11.62 -4.30 7.09
N GLY A 90 -12.37 -3.19 7.11
CA GLY A 90 -12.90 -2.55 8.31
C GLY A 90 -12.72 -1.04 8.26
N ASN A 91 -12.54 -0.41 9.42
CA ASN A 91 -12.28 1.03 9.50
C ASN A 91 -11.03 1.39 8.69
N CYS A 92 -11.17 2.34 7.81
CA CYS A 92 -10.09 2.78 6.94
C CYS A 92 -10.23 4.27 6.66
N THR A 93 -9.15 5.01 6.83
CA THR A 93 -9.07 6.43 6.50
C THR A 93 -7.95 6.71 5.55
N GLY A 94 -8.13 7.72 4.71
CA GLY A 94 -7.12 8.13 3.76
C GLY A 94 -7.58 9.26 2.86
N TYR A 95 -6.91 9.39 1.76
CA TYR A 95 -7.30 10.33 0.69
C TYR A 95 -6.83 9.79 -0.67
N HIS A 96 -7.40 10.33 -1.72
CA HIS A 96 -6.99 10.05 -3.09
C HIS A 96 -6.87 11.34 -3.89
N LEU A 97 -6.07 11.30 -4.93
CA LEU A 97 -5.90 12.39 -5.89
C LEU A 97 -5.48 11.81 -7.25
N PRO A 98 -5.74 12.53 -8.36
CA PRO A 98 -5.35 12.08 -9.68
C PRO A 98 -3.86 11.74 -9.74
N ALA A 99 -3.51 10.58 -10.31
CA ALA A 99 -2.13 10.10 -10.37
C ALA A 99 -1.21 11.08 -11.13
N LYS A 100 -1.72 11.73 -12.18
CA LYS A 100 -0.98 12.77 -12.89
C LYS A 100 -0.66 13.98 -12.02
N GLN A 101 -1.61 14.39 -11.17
CA GLN A 101 -1.39 15.46 -10.20
C GLN A 101 -0.37 15.04 -9.14
N THR A 102 -0.43 13.79 -8.68
CA THR A 102 0.57 13.22 -7.75
C THR A 102 1.99 13.37 -8.30
N ILE A 103 2.21 12.96 -9.56
CA ILE A 103 3.51 13.07 -10.21
C ILE A 103 3.97 14.53 -10.31
N THR A 104 3.09 15.43 -10.72
CA THR A 104 3.41 16.86 -10.77
C THR A 104 3.82 17.42 -9.42
N LEU A 105 3.12 17.05 -8.35
CA LEU A 105 3.43 17.48 -6.98
C LEU A 105 4.78 16.92 -6.50
N ILE A 106 5.07 15.65 -6.78
CA ILE A 106 6.35 15.00 -6.46
C ILE A 106 7.50 15.74 -7.17
N GLU A 107 7.33 16.07 -8.45
CA GLU A 107 8.33 16.80 -9.24
C GLU A 107 8.55 18.20 -8.70
N GLN A 108 7.50 18.98 -8.51
CA GLN A 108 7.57 20.36 -8.01
C GLN A 108 8.19 20.48 -6.61
N ASN A 109 7.99 19.48 -5.76
CA ASN A 109 8.50 19.44 -4.39
C ASN A 109 9.79 18.62 -4.25
N GLN A 110 10.39 18.15 -5.35
CA GLN A 110 11.63 17.38 -5.38
C GLN A 110 11.58 16.10 -4.52
N LEU A 111 10.43 15.43 -4.49
CA LEU A 111 10.18 14.22 -3.69
C LEU A 111 10.43 12.92 -4.45
N TRP A 112 11.12 12.96 -5.60
CA TRP A 112 11.41 11.76 -6.41
C TRP A 112 12.17 10.68 -5.64
N ARG A 113 13.13 11.10 -4.81
CA ARG A 113 13.89 10.17 -3.98
C ARG A 113 12.97 9.42 -3.00
N ASP A 114 12.07 10.13 -2.33
CA ASP A 114 11.14 9.56 -1.35
C ASP A 114 10.13 8.63 -2.05
N ALA A 115 9.62 9.03 -3.21
CA ALA A 115 8.74 8.19 -4.04
C ALA A 115 9.47 6.92 -4.53
N PHE A 116 10.74 7.04 -4.95
CA PHE A 116 11.54 5.90 -5.38
C PHE A 116 11.78 4.91 -4.24
N TYR A 117 12.12 5.38 -3.04
CA TYR A 117 12.27 4.50 -1.87
C TYR A 117 10.98 3.75 -1.56
N TRP A 118 9.84 4.42 -1.66
CA TRP A 118 8.54 3.80 -1.47
C TRP A 118 8.28 2.69 -2.49
N LEU A 119 8.46 2.97 -3.78
CA LEU A 119 8.28 2.00 -4.86
C LEU A 119 9.27 0.84 -4.77
N ALA A 120 10.52 1.11 -4.46
CA ALA A 120 11.54 0.08 -4.25
C ALA A 120 11.18 -0.85 -3.09
N TRP A 121 10.66 -0.31 -1.99
CA TRP A 121 10.16 -1.10 -0.88
C TRP A 121 8.98 -1.98 -1.30
N GLN A 122 7.99 -1.41 -2.01
CA GLN A 122 6.84 -2.19 -2.52
C GLN A 122 7.30 -3.33 -3.44
N ASN A 123 8.20 -3.05 -4.37
CA ASN A 123 8.75 -4.07 -5.26
C ASN A 123 9.48 -5.16 -4.46
N ARG A 124 10.27 -4.79 -3.47
CA ARG A 124 10.99 -5.75 -2.64
C ARG A 124 10.07 -6.67 -1.83
N ILE A 125 8.97 -6.15 -1.32
CA ILE A 125 7.94 -6.96 -0.65
C ILE A 125 7.32 -7.98 -1.61
N LEU A 126 7.02 -7.57 -2.84
CA LEU A 126 6.48 -8.47 -3.87
C LEU A 126 7.48 -9.57 -4.23
N GLU A 127 8.74 -9.21 -4.46
CA GLU A 127 9.82 -10.18 -4.75
C GLU A 127 9.97 -11.22 -3.63
N LEU A 128 9.99 -10.78 -2.37
CA LEU A 128 10.10 -11.70 -1.22
C LEU A 128 8.91 -12.63 -1.13
N ARG A 129 7.71 -12.11 -1.38
CA ARG A 129 6.50 -12.90 -1.41
C ARG A 129 6.55 -13.96 -2.51
N ASP A 130 6.97 -13.59 -3.71
CA ASP A 130 7.08 -14.51 -4.84
C ASP A 130 8.08 -15.64 -4.52
N VAL A 131 9.24 -15.32 -3.95
CA VAL A 131 10.23 -16.31 -3.50
C VAL A 131 9.65 -17.26 -2.44
N GLN A 132 8.84 -16.74 -1.51
CA GLN A 132 8.22 -17.55 -0.46
C GLN A 132 7.09 -18.45 -1.00
N LEU A 133 6.43 -18.06 -2.08
CA LEU A 133 5.30 -18.79 -2.65
C LEU A 133 5.72 -19.80 -3.72
N ILE A 134 6.84 -19.56 -4.42
CA ILE A 134 7.33 -20.45 -5.49
C ILE A 134 7.87 -21.75 -4.89
N GLY A 135 7.34 -22.87 -5.34
CA GLY A 135 7.83 -24.21 -4.96
C GLY A 135 7.28 -24.76 -3.64
N HIS A 136 6.39 -24.05 -2.96
CA HIS A 136 5.76 -24.50 -1.74
C HIS A 136 4.35 -25.02 -1.97
N ASN A 137 3.92 -25.99 -1.16
CA ASN A 137 2.54 -26.44 -1.16
C ASN A 137 1.62 -25.40 -0.49
N SER A 138 0.30 -25.55 -0.64
CA SER A 138 -0.67 -24.56 -0.14
C SER A 138 -0.58 -24.30 1.37
N TYR A 139 -0.23 -25.32 2.16
CA TYR A 139 -0.05 -25.18 3.61
C TYR A 139 1.17 -24.30 3.95
N GLU A 140 2.30 -24.54 3.29
CA GLU A 140 3.53 -23.77 3.49
C GLU A 140 3.35 -22.32 3.03
N GLN A 141 2.60 -22.10 1.93
CA GLN A 141 2.24 -20.77 1.45
C GLN A 141 1.41 -19.99 2.48
N ILE A 142 0.38 -20.62 3.06
CA ILE A 142 -0.46 -20.02 4.10
C ILE A 142 0.38 -19.72 5.34
N ARG A 143 1.19 -20.68 5.78
CA ARG A 143 2.08 -20.51 6.94
C ARG A 143 3.05 -19.35 6.75
N ALA A 144 3.73 -19.27 5.60
CA ALA A 144 4.65 -18.19 5.27
C ALA A 144 3.96 -16.82 5.28
N THR A 145 2.75 -16.76 4.70
CA THR A 145 1.94 -15.54 4.70
C THR A 145 1.58 -15.09 6.10
N LEU A 146 1.10 -16.00 6.95
CA LEU A 146 0.74 -15.70 8.34
C LEU A 146 1.94 -15.24 9.16
N LEU A 147 3.08 -15.91 9.03
CA LEU A 147 4.31 -15.53 9.74
C LEU A 147 4.79 -14.14 9.31
N SER A 148 4.76 -13.82 8.03
CA SER A 148 5.13 -12.49 7.55
C SER A 148 4.23 -11.38 8.10
N MET A 149 2.96 -11.66 8.31
CA MET A 149 2.01 -10.72 8.91
C MET A 149 2.28 -10.50 10.40
N ILE A 150 2.72 -11.54 11.13
CA ILE A 150 3.06 -11.46 12.56
C ILE A 150 4.33 -10.63 12.74
N ASP A 151 5.38 -10.92 11.97
CA ASP A 151 6.65 -10.18 12.01
C ASP A 151 6.44 -8.68 11.74
N TRP A 152 5.56 -8.35 10.80
CA TRP A 152 5.20 -6.97 10.52
C TRP A 152 4.53 -6.26 11.69
N ASN A 153 3.62 -6.93 12.37
CA ASN A 153 2.93 -6.37 13.54
C ASN A 153 3.88 -6.16 14.73
N GLU A 154 4.85 -7.05 14.93
CA GLU A 154 5.85 -6.92 16.00
C GLU A 154 6.82 -5.76 15.73
N GLU A 155 7.25 -5.58 14.49
CA GLU A 155 8.10 -4.44 14.10
C GLU A 155 7.40 -3.09 14.29
N LEU A 156 6.11 -3.00 13.98
CA LEU A 156 5.31 -1.80 14.20
C LEU A 156 5.17 -1.49 15.71
N ARG A 157 4.89 -2.49 16.54
CA ARG A 157 4.78 -2.33 18.00
C ARG A 157 6.09 -1.86 18.64
N SER A 158 7.22 -2.47 18.27
CA SER A 158 8.53 -2.13 18.83
C SER A 158 8.98 -0.69 18.50
N ARG A 159 8.43 -0.07 17.46
CA ARG A 159 8.71 1.32 17.08
C ARG A 159 7.83 2.32 17.79
N THR A 160 6.56 1.97 18.02
CA THR A 160 5.62 2.83 18.76
C THR A 160 6.06 3.00 20.22
N GLU A 161 6.69 1.96 20.80
CA GLU A 161 7.21 1.99 22.16
C GLU A 161 8.57 2.72 22.31
N ARG A 162 9.26 3.05 21.23
CA ARG A 162 10.55 3.76 21.23
C ARG A 162 10.47 5.24 20.89
N SER A 163 9.29 5.77 20.64
CA SER A 163 9.11 7.22 20.49
C SER A 163 8.94 7.86 21.87
N PRO A 164 9.86 8.76 22.27
CA PRO A 164 9.77 9.46 23.54
C PRO A 164 8.60 10.44 23.58
#